data_e016c46388407f2a61254f98ee842512
#
_entry.id   e016c46388407f2a61254f98ee842512
#
_cell.length_a   1.000
_cell.length_b   1.000
_cell.length_c   1.000
_cell.angle_alpha   90.00
_cell.angle_beta   90.00
_cell.angle_gamma   90.00
#
_symmetry.space_group_name_H-M   'P 1'
#
loop_
_entity.id
_entity.type
_entity.pdbx_description
1 polymer ?
#
loop_
_entity_poly.entity_id
_entity_poly.type
_entity_poly.pdbx_seq_one_letter_code
_entity_poly.pdbx_strand_id
1 'polypeptide(L)'
;MNIQVEPRTLSGTVSIPASKSMTHRMLICAALAEGTSVIEHVSFSKDITATMEALSALGADFETNGSTITVTGINQVATTQTAEMNCCESGSTLRFLIPVAAALGVHATFHGQGRLPQRPITAYVRELSKNGITFDYQNTMPFTIHGQLQSGTYYLEGDVSSQYITGLLFALPLLKGDSEIIMLSPLQSKPYVDMTIVCMQQFGFVVTETEQGYFVPGGQRAHACSGTVEGDYSQAAFFAVANAIGNQITMTNLNPDSVQGDKIIIEIAEKMCYNRNNHKPACFTLDAADIPDLVPILAVLATFGTHPSEIHGAARLKIKESDRLQATADLLNRLGGQVTILEDGLRIQPVERLHGGKVDSYGD
;
A
#
# COMPACT_ATOMS: atom_id res chain seq x y z
N MET A 1 -0.71 -23.26 7.18
CA MET A 1 -1.08 -23.35 8.62
C MET A 1 -2.59 -23.39 8.70
N ASN A 2 -3.21 -24.26 9.54
CA ASN A 2 -4.66 -24.24 9.75
C ASN A 2 -4.93 -23.58 11.10
N ILE A 3 -5.87 -22.65 11.12
CA ILE A 3 -6.29 -21.93 12.34
C ILE A 3 -7.78 -22.23 12.55
N GLN A 4 -8.17 -22.56 13.77
CA GLN A 4 -9.56 -22.69 14.16
C GLN A 4 -9.95 -21.43 14.96
N VAL A 5 -11.01 -20.76 14.55
CA VAL A 5 -11.57 -19.59 15.23
C VAL A 5 -12.88 -19.98 15.89
N GLU A 6 -13.00 -19.72 17.19
CA GLU A 6 -14.24 -19.92 17.94
C GLU A 6 -15.00 -18.58 18.04
N PRO A 7 -16.33 -18.60 17.81
CA PRO A 7 -17.14 -17.39 17.93
C PRO A 7 -17.12 -16.85 19.36
N ARG A 8 -16.87 -15.55 19.50
CA ARG A 8 -16.90 -14.84 20.78
C ARG A 8 -17.35 -13.41 20.59
N THR A 9 -18.05 -12.85 21.58
CA THR A 9 -18.22 -11.39 21.67
C THR A 9 -16.90 -10.78 22.12
N LEU A 10 -16.42 -9.79 21.39
CA LEU A 10 -15.16 -9.12 21.65
C LEU A 10 -15.39 -7.82 22.41
N SER A 11 -14.56 -7.57 23.42
CA SER A 11 -14.56 -6.32 24.19
C SER A 11 -13.14 -6.00 24.68
N GLY A 12 -12.92 -4.76 25.10
CA GLY A 12 -11.65 -4.31 25.65
C GLY A 12 -10.92 -3.34 24.72
N THR A 13 -9.61 -3.18 24.92
CA THR A 13 -8.80 -2.23 24.19
C THR A 13 -7.77 -2.96 23.30
N VAL A 14 -7.62 -2.51 22.06
CA VAL A 14 -6.62 -2.97 21.12
C VAL A 14 -5.78 -1.79 20.63
N SER A 15 -4.47 -1.93 20.69
CA SER A 15 -3.56 -1.01 19.99
C SER A 15 -3.45 -1.44 18.53
N ILE A 16 -3.86 -0.58 17.63
CA ILE A 16 -3.77 -0.85 16.19
C ILE A 16 -2.30 -0.90 15.78
N PRO A 17 -1.87 -1.95 15.05
CA PRO A 17 -0.50 -2.05 14.59
C PRO A 17 -0.15 -0.90 13.65
N ALA A 18 1.14 -0.61 13.52
CA ALA A 18 1.64 0.43 12.64
C ALA A 18 1.25 0.21 11.17
N SER A 19 0.93 1.28 10.47
CA SER A 19 0.62 1.22 9.04
C SER A 19 1.80 0.70 8.23
N LYS A 20 1.60 -0.45 7.59
CA LYS A 20 2.60 -1.02 6.68
C LYS A 20 2.94 -0.05 5.55
N SER A 21 1.93 0.58 4.98
CA SER A 21 2.07 1.54 3.88
C SER A 21 2.86 2.79 4.27
N MET A 22 2.66 3.33 5.48
CA MET A 22 3.46 4.44 6.00
C MET A 22 4.88 3.99 6.34
N THR A 23 5.04 2.80 6.93
CA THR A 23 6.36 2.25 7.30
C THR A 23 7.28 2.15 6.07
N HIS A 24 6.82 1.59 4.95
CA HIS A 24 7.61 1.55 3.71
C HIS A 24 8.10 2.94 3.31
N ARG A 25 7.22 3.94 3.36
CA ARG A 25 7.51 5.32 2.95
C ARG A 25 8.53 5.98 3.86
N MET A 26 8.34 5.86 5.17
CA MET A 26 9.26 6.43 6.16
C MET A 26 10.65 5.80 6.07
N LEU A 27 10.75 4.47 5.89
CA LEU A 27 12.02 3.78 5.73
C LEU A 27 12.76 4.20 4.45
N ILE A 28 12.04 4.36 3.34
CA ILE A 28 12.62 4.82 2.07
C ILE A 28 13.09 6.28 2.21
N CYS A 29 12.27 7.18 2.73
CA CYS A 29 12.68 8.57 2.94
C CYS A 29 13.87 8.66 3.89
N ALA A 30 13.89 7.89 4.99
CA ALA A 30 15.01 7.83 5.94
C ALA A 30 16.30 7.31 5.28
N ALA A 31 16.18 6.28 4.43
CA ALA A 31 17.32 5.74 3.68
C ALA A 31 17.87 6.73 2.64
N LEU A 32 17.03 7.60 2.09
CA LEU A 32 17.44 8.65 1.13
C LEU A 32 17.91 9.95 1.80
N ALA A 33 17.70 10.09 3.11
CA ALA A 33 18.07 11.29 3.88
C ALA A 33 19.54 11.29 4.27
N GLU A 34 20.13 12.49 4.36
CA GLU A 34 21.47 12.67 4.93
C GLU A 34 21.41 12.56 6.47
N GLY A 35 22.23 11.69 7.05
CA GLY A 35 22.32 11.49 8.50
C GLY A 35 21.54 10.28 9.02
N THR A 36 21.15 10.33 10.28
CA THR A 36 20.50 9.21 10.98
C THR A 36 19.10 9.59 11.41
N SER A 37 18.11 8.80 11.01
CA SER A 37 16.70 8.94 11.35
C SER A 37 16.28 7.87 12.35
N VAL A 38 15.30 8.18 13.22
CA VAL A 38 14.73 7.21 14.17
C VAL A 38 13.24 7.07 13.87
N ILE A 39 12.83 5.86 13.47
CA ILE A 39 11.45 5.51 13.14
C ILE A 39 10.89 4.61 14.23
N GLU A 40 9.92 5.12 14.97
CA GLU A 40 9.30 4.43 16.09
C GLU A 40 7.98 3.77 15.70
N HIS A 41 7.55 2.82 16.54
CA HIS A 41 6.28 2.11 16.40
C HIS A 41 6.16 1.36 15.06
N VAL A 42 7.21 0.63 14.67
CA VAL A 42 7.20 -0.20 13.46
C VAL A 42 6.63 -1.60 13.77
N SER A 43 5.73 -2.05 12.93
CA SER A 43 5.26 -3.45 12.92
C SER A 43 6.00 -4.23 11.84
N PHE A 44 6.83 -5.19 12.24
CA PHE A 44 7.61 -5.99 11.30
C PHE A 44 6.71 -6.98 10.53
N SER A 45 6.90 -7.02 9.25
CA SER A 45 6.33 -8.00 8.34
C SER A 45 7.39 -8.43 7.32
N LYS A 46 7.15 -9.51 6.58
CA LYS A 46 8.06 -9.94 5.51
C LYS A 46 8.31 -8.83 4.49
N ASP A 47 7.29 -8.02 4.18
CA ASP A 47 7.40 -6.90 3.24
C ASP A 47 8.31 -5.80 3.77
N ILE A 48 8.16 -5.44 5.05
CA ILE A 48 9.01 -4.42 5.71
C ILE A 48 10.46 -4.89 5.78
N THR A 49 10.68 -6.15 6.17
CA THR A 49 12.02 -6.75 6.17
C THR A 49 12.65 -6.72 4.77
N ALA A 50 11.88 -7.13 3.74
CA ALA A 50 12.36 -7.08 2.36
C ALA A 50 12.72 -5.66 1.91
N THR A 51 11.97 -4.64 2.35
CA THR A 51 12.31 -3.24 2.04
C THR A 51 13.60 -2.80 2.73
N MET A 52 13.79 -3.16 4.00
CA MET A 52 15.03 -2.85 4.73
C MET A 52 16.25 -3.52 4.07
N GLU A 53 16.15 -4.81 3.76
CA GLU A 53 17.22 -5.56 3.09
C GLU A 53 17.55 -4.98 1.71
N ALA A 54 16.53 -4.62 0.91
CA ALA A 54 16.74 -4.02 -0.39
C ALA A 54 17.36 -2.60 -0.29
N LEU A 55 16.99 -1.80 0.70
CA LEU A 55 17.62 -0.49 0.96
C LEU A 55 19.04 -0.65 1.50
N SER A 56 19.31 -1.69 2.29
CA SER A 56 20.68 -2.02 2.73
C SER A 56 21.57 -2.41 1.54
N ALA A 57 21.02 -3.14 0.56
CA ALA A 57 21.75 -3.44 -0.67
C ALA A 57 22.08 -2.17 -1.49
N LEU A 58 21.34 -1.08 -1.31
CA LEU A 58 21.61 0.24 -1.88
C LEU A 58 22.56 1.09 -1.00
N GLY A 59 22.94 0.62 0.19
CA GLY A 59 23.92 1.28 1.05
C GLY A 59 23.35 1.99 2.28
N ALA A 60 22.07 1.83 2.61
CA ALA A 60 21.52 2.27 3.88
C ALA A 60 21.87 1.27 5.00
N ASP A 61 21.98 1.75 6.22
CA ASP A 61 22.20 0.90 7.40
C ASP A 61 21.01 0.96 8.36
N PHE A 62 20.67 -0.19 8.95
CA PHE A 62 19.47 -0.34 9.80
C PHE A 62 19.82 -1.03 11.11
N GLU A 63 19.57 -0.36 12.22
CA GLU A 63 19.62 -0.94 13.55
C GLU A 63 18.20 -1.03 14.13
N THR A 64 17.84 -2.22 14.66
CA THR A 64 16.50 -2.47 15.20
C THR A 64 16.55 -2.66 16.71
N ASN A 65 15.65 -1.99 17.43
CA ASN A 65 15.45 -2.17 18.86
C ASN A 65 13.95 -2.24 19.17
N GLY A 66 13.42 -3.45 19.34
CA GLY A 66 11.98 -3.66 19.50
C GLY A 66 11.20 -3.17 18.28
N SER A 67 10.32 -2.20 18.47
CA SER A 67 9.54 -1.57 17.39
C SER A 67 10.16 -0.27 16.86
N THR A 68 11.40 0.04 17.24
CA THR A 68 12.14 1.22 16.78
C THR A 68 13.22 0.81 15.81
N ILE A 69 13.35 1.55 14.71
CA ILE A 69 14.40 1.37 13.71
C ILE A 69 15.20 2.66 13.62
N THR A 70 16.51 2.55 13.78
CA THR A 70 17.47 3.61 13.47
C THR A 70 17.97 3.38 12.05
N VAL A 71 17.85 4.38 11.19
CA VAL A 71 18.21 4.31 9.77
C VAL A 71 19.33 5.32 9.51
N THR A 72 20.49 4.85 9.08
CA THR A 72 21.54 5.71 8.53
C THR A 72 21.39 5.74 7.02
N GLY A 73 21.21 6.92 6.45
CA GLY A 73 20.91 7.10 5.04
C GLY A 73 22.06 6.70 4.12
N ILE A 74 21.71 6.47 2.84
CA ILE A 74 22.66 6.09 1.79
C ILE A 74 23.69 7.21 1.60
N ASN A 75 24.96 6.87 1.75
CA ASN A 75 26.03 7.80 1.40
C ASN A 75 26.19 7.82 -0.12
N GLN A 76 25.66 8.85 -0.78
CA GLN A 76 25.69 9.01 -2.24
C GLN A 76 27.11 9.05 -2.84
N VAL A 77 28.13 9.32 -2.03
CA VAL A 77 29.53 9.29 -2.46
C VAL A 77 30.10 7.86 -2.49
N ALA A 78 29.50 6.94 -1.75
CA ALA A 78 29.94 5.55 -1.60
C ALA A 78 28.89 4.54 -2.13
N THR A 79 28.04 4.93 -3.07
CA THR A 79 27.02 4.04 -3.65
C THR A 79 27.65 2.78 -4.24
N THR A 80 27.08 1.63 -3.89
CA THR A 80 27.40 0.34 -4.49
C THR A 80 27.11 0.36 -5.98
N GLN A 81 28.06 -0.06 -6.83
CA GLN A 81 27.84 -0.13 -8.27
C GLN A 81 26.83 -1.22 -8.69
N THR A 82 26.66 -2.25 -7.84
CA THR A 82 25.75 -3.38 -8.06
C THR A 82 24.97 -3.69 -6.82
N ALA A 83 23.69 -4.08 -6.94
CA ALA A 83 22.82 -4.50 -5.84
C ALA A 83 21.95 -5.70 -6.21
N GLU A 84 21.85 -6.68 -5.31
CA GLU A 84 20.91 -7.79 -5.37
C GLU A 84 19.74 -7.48 -4.42
N MET A 85 18.55 -7.35 -4.97
CA MET A 85 17.38 -6.85 -4.24
C MET A 85 16.29 -7.94 -4.21
N ASN A 86 16.17 -8.62 -3.06
CA ASN A 86 15.10 -9.60 -2.88
C ASN A 86 13.83 -8.91 -2.35
N CYS A 87 12.84 -8.76 -3.22
CA CYS A 87 11.55 -8.15 -2.87
C CYS A 87 10.57 -9.13 -2.21
N CYS A 88 10.91 -10.40 -2.04
CA CYS A 88 10.00 -11.44 -1.57
C CYS A 88 8.68 -11.43 -2.36
N GLU A 89 7.54 -11.18 -1.72
CA GLU A 89 6.24 -11.00 -2.37
C GLU A 89 5.78 -9.53 -2.40
N SER A 90 6.62 -8.60 -1.91
CA SER A 90 6.29 -7.20 -1.73
C SER A 90 6.26 -6.40 -3.03
N GLY A 91 5.07 -6.10 -3.52
CA GLY A 91 4.90 -5.19 -4.66
C GLY A 91 5.33 -3.76 -4.36
N SER A 92 5.26 -3.32 -3.10
CA SER A 92 5.72 -2.00 -2.66
C SER A 92 7.24 -1.91 -2.74
N THR A 93 7.97 -2.88 -2.16
CA THR A 93 9.43 -2.94 -2.24
C THR A 93 9.90 -2.89 -3.70
N LEU A 94 9.32 -3.75 -4.55
CA LEU A 94 9.68 -3.81 -5.96
C LEU A 94 9.46 -2.48 -6.67
N ARG A 95 8.21 -1.98 -6.66
CA ARG A 95 7.85 -0.80 -7.46
C ARG A 95 8.39 0.51 -6.94
N PHE A 96 8.62 0.61 -5.63
CA PHE A 96 9.22 1.82 -5.07
C PHE A 96 10.73 1.88 -5.37
N LEU A 97 11.43 0.75 -5.34
CA LEU A 97 12.88 0.74 -5.41
C LEU A 97 13.44 0.58 -6.84
N ILE A 98 12.67 0.15 -7.83
CA ILE A 98 13.11 0.17 -9.23
C ILE A 98 13.58 1.58 -9.65
N PRO A 99 12.74 2.64 -9.56
CA PRO A 99 13.18 3.97 -9.96
C PRO A 99 14.20 4.59 -9.00
N VAL A 100 14.19 4.22 -7.70
CA VAL A 100 15.21 4.68 -6.75
C VAL A 100 16.60 4.13 -7.12
N ALA A 101 16.72 2.82 -7.37
CA ALA A 101 17.98 2.22 -7.84
C ALA A 101 18.44 2.84 -9.16
N ALA A 102 17.51 3.10 -10.09
CA ALA A 102 17.77 3.77 -11.36
C ALA A 102 18.26 5.21 -11.18
N ALA A 103 17.70 5.97 -10.24
CA ALA A 103 18.11 7.34 -9.94
C ALA A 103 19.51 7.39 -9.28
N LEU A 104 19.85 6.38 -8.46
CA LEU A 104 21.17 6.22 -7.86
C LEU A 104 22.21 5.70 -8.86
N GLY A 105 21.82 5.29 -10.07
CA GLY A 105 22.71 4.73 -11.08
C GLY A 105 23.25 3.35 -10.74
N VAL A 106 22.56 2.60 -9.92
CA VAL A 106 22.97 1.26 -9.46
C VAL A 106 22.56 0.21 -10.48
N HIS A 107 23.46 -0.70 -10.84
CA HIS A 107 23.12 -1.92 -11.57
C HIS A 107 22.41 -2.88 -10.59
N ALA A 108 21.10 -3.00 -10.68
CA ALA A 108 20.31 -3.72 -9.71
C ALA A 108 19.62 -4.95 -10.31
N THR A 109 19.73 -6.10 -9.63
CA THR A 109 18.99 -7.32 -9.93
C THR A 109 17.84 -7.47 -8.94
N PHE A 110 16.63 -7.63 -9.46
CA PHE A 110 15.41 -7.78 -8.65
C PHE A 110 14.95 -9.23 -8.64
N HIS A 111 14.78 -9.78 -7.44
CA HIS A 111 14.22 -11.11 -7.19
C HIS A 111 12.85 -10.99 -6.53
N GLY A 112 11.96 -11.96 -6.79
CA GLY A 112 10.64 -12.03 -6.20
C GLY A 112 10.12 -13.46 -6.09
N GLN A 113 9.12 -13.63 -5.23
CA GLN A 113 8.49 -14.91 -4.93
C GLN A 113 6.97 -14.84 -5.09
N GLY A 114 6.30 -15.99 -4.95
CA GLY A 114 4.85 -16.09 -5.04
C GLY A 114 4.31 -15.55 -6.37
N ARG A 115 3.34 -14.66 -6.31
CA ARG A 115 2.77 -14.01 -7.50
C ARG A 115 3.51 -12.76 -7.97
N LEU A 116 4.52 -12.28 -7.23
CA LEU A 116 5.23 -11.06 -7.60
C LEU A 116 5.86 -11.11 -9.00
N PRO A 117 6.48 -12.23 -9.46
CA PRO A 117 7.04 -12.35 -10.80
C PRO A 117 6.02 -12.15 -11.94
N GLN A 118 4.74 -12.39 -11.69
CA GLN A 118 3.67 -12.22 -12.69
C GLN A 118 3.02 -10.82 -12.65
N ARG A 119 3.31 -10.03 -11.62
CA ARG A 119 2.75 -8.67 -11.48
C ARG A 119 3.47 -7.72 -12.43
N PRO A 120 2.75 -6.96 -13.27
CA PRO A 120 3.36 -6.16 -14.33
C PRO A 120 4.27 -5.05 -13.79
N ILE A 121 5.36 -4.80 -14.52
CA ILE A 121 6.24 -3.63 -14.38
C ILE A 121 6.36 -2.86 -15.71
N THR A 122 5.49 -3.14 -16.66
CA THR A 122 5.55 -2.63 -18.04
C THR A 122 5.52 -1.12 -18.13
N ALA A 123 4.81 -0.43 -17.22
CA ALA A 123 4.82 1.03 -17.16
C ALA A 123 6.23 1.58 -16.90
N TYR A 124 6.98 0.97 -15.99
CA TYR A 124 8.39 1.34 -15.77
C TYR A 124 9.29 0.96 -16.93
N VAL A 125 9.14 -0.24 -17.48
CA VAL A 125 9.93 -0.64 -18.66
C VAL A 125 9.75 0.39 -19.76
N ARG A 126 8.51 0.82 -20.04
CA ARG A 126 8.22 1.83 -21.07
C ARG A 126 8.85 3.20 -20.75
N GLU A 127 8.63 3.73 -19.54
CA GLU A 127 8.99 5.12 -19.22
C GLU A 127 10.45 5.27 -18.82
N LEU A 128 11.00 4.34 -18.03
CA LEU A 128 12.41 4.46 -17.62
C LEU A 128 13.36 4.14 -18.76
N SER A 129 12.98 3.26 -19.72
CA SER A 129 13.82 3.00 -20.89
C SER A 129 13.95 4.22 -21.81
N LYS A 130 12.93 5.07 -21.90
CA LYS A 130 13.01 6.35 -22.61
C LYS A 130 13.94 7.34 -21.90
N ASN A 131 14.13 7.18 -20.62
CA ASN A 131 14.84 8.09 -19.73
C ASN A 131 16.16 7.47 -19.19
N GLY A 132 16.87 6.69 -20.01
CA GLY A 132 18.25 6.29 -19.77
C GLY A 132 18.47 4.96 -19.06
N ILE A 133 17.41 4.17 -18.81
CA ILE A 133 17.52 2.86 -18.17
C ILE A 133 17.37 1.73 -19.18
N THR A 134 18.25 0.76 -19.10
CA THR A 134 18.13 -0.51 -19.83
C THR A 134 17.60 -1.59 -18.89
N PHE A 135 16.64 -2.36 -19.37
CA PHE A 135 16.07 -3.53 -18.68
C PHE A 135 16.48 -4.83 -19.38
N ASP A 136 17.06 -5.76 -18.62
CA ASP A 136 17.11 -7.17 -19.04
C ASP A 136 15.92 -7.86 -18.34
N TYR A 137 14.76 -7.82 -19.00
CA TYR A 137 13.50 -8.27 -18.49
C TYR A 137 12.74 -9.15 -19.47
N GLN A 138 12.47 -10.39 -19.09
CA GLN A 138 11.78 -11.42 -19.89
C GLN A 138 10.34 -11.64 -19.41
N ASN A 139 9.64 -10.59 -18.98
CA ASN A 139 8.30 -10.59 -18.40
C ASN A 139 8.17 -11.45 -17.12
N THR A 140 9.25 -11.64 -16.40
CA THR A 140 9.31 -12.38 -15.13
C THR A 140 10.50 -11.93 -14.30
N MET A 141 10.66 -12.49 -13.11
CA MET A 141 11.82 -12.28 -12.23
C MET A 141 12.71 -13.54 -12.21
N PRO A 142 14.03 -13.43 -11.97
CA PRO A 142 14.74 -12.18 -11.75
C PRO A 142 14.87 -11.35 -13.04
N PHE A 143 15.06 -10.04 -12.87
CA PHE A 143 15.43 -9.14 -13.97
C PHE A 143 16.44 -8.11 -13.46
N THR A 144 17.20 -7.51 -14.40
CA THR A 144 18.18 -6.48 -14.07
C THR A 144 17.84 -5.14 -14.71
N ILE A 145 18.28 -4.08 -14.04
CA ILE A 145 18.30 -2.73 -14.62
C ILE A 145 19.72 -2.17 -14.57
N HIS A 146 20.09 -1.36 -15.55
CA HIS A 146 21.32 -0.58 -15.53
C HIS A 146 21.15 0.72 -16.31
N GLY A 147 22.06 1.66 -16.08
CA GLY A 147 22.02 3.00 -16.64
C GLY A 147 21.82 4.05 -15.56
N GLN A 148 21.60 5.29 -15.99
CA GLN A 148 21.36 6.43 -15.11
C GLN A 148 20.04 7.07 -15.49
N LEU A 149 19.08 7.09 -14.56
CA LEU A 149 17.79 7.74 -14.79
C LEU A 149 18.01 9.24 -15.06
N GLN A 150 17.33 9.75 -16.07
CA GLN A 150 17.40 11.15 -16.47
C GLN A 150 16.14 11.90 -16.00
N SER A 151 16.30 13.18 -15.67
CA SER A 151 15.16 14.07 -15.44
C SER A 151 14.36 14.30 -16.73
N GLY A 152 13.06 14.58 -16.58
CA GLY A 152 12.18 14.80 -17.74
C GLY A 152 10.72 14.49 -17.41
N THR A 153 9.93 14.25 -18.45
CA THR A 153 8.49 13.95 -18.33
C THR A 153 8.24 12.46 -18.42
N TYR A 154 7.45 11.95 -17.44
CA TYR A 154 7.06 10.55 -17.30
C TYR A 154 5.54 10.41 -17.44
N TYR A 155 5.09 9.53 -18.31
CA TYR A 155 3.67 9.32 -18.60
C TYR A 155 3.18 8.02 -17.96
N LEU A 156 2.27 8.10 -17.00
CA LEU A 156 1.75 6.94 -16.28
C LEU A 156 0.23 6.87 -16.32
N GLU A 157 -0.29 5.66 -16.44
CA GLU A 157 -1.69 5.35 -16.23
C GLU A 157 -2.01 5.44 -14.73
N GLY A 158 -3.01 6.24 -14.35
CA GLY A 158 -3.44 6.44 -12.96
C GLY A 158 -4.28 5.30 -12.40
N ASP A 159 -4.87 4.50 -13.25
CA ASP A 159 -5.81 3.42 -12.93
C ASP A 159 -5.17 2.02 -12.84
N VAL A 160 -3.87 1.88 -13.10
CA VAL A 160 -3.15 0.61 -12.99
C VAL A 160 -2.62 0.38 -11.57
N SER A 161 -1.79 1.28 -11.06
CA SER A 161 -1.28 1.20 -9.69
C SER A 161 -0.61 2.51 -9.25
N SER A 162 -1.05 3.08 -8.13
CA SER A 162 -0.40 4.23 -7.49
C SER A 162 1.06 3.97 -7.07
N GLN A 163 1.48 2.70 -6.99
CA GLN A 163 2.86 2.35 -6.65
C GLN A 163 3.87 2.82 -7.70
N TYR A 164 3.48 2.95 -8.98
CA TYR A 164 4.36 3.49 -10.03
C TYR A 164 4.64 4.98 -9.79
N ILE A 165 3.61 5.73 -9.43
CA ILE A 165 3.74 7.15 -9.12
C ILE A 165 4.60 7.33 -7.87
N THR A 166 4.28 6.59 -6.80
CA THR A 166 5.03 6.62 -5.53
C THR A 166 6.53 6.35 -5.74
N GLY A 167 6.88 5.33 -6.53
CA GLY A 167 8.28 5.01 -6.80
C GLY A 167 9.02 6.12 -7.54
N LEU A 168 8.38 6.75 -8.55
CA LEU A 168 8.95 7.92 -9.22
C LEU A 168 9.09 9.11 -8.27
N LEU A 169 8.09 9.37 -7.42
CA LEU A 169 8.18 10.47 -6.44
C LEU A 169 9.40 10.33 -5.52
N PHE A 170 9.78 9.12 -5.12
CA PHE A 170 11.00 8.90 -4.33
C PHE A 170 12.29 9.11 -5.14
N ALA A 171 12.26 8.82 -6.44
CA ALA A 171 13.44 8.81 -7.29
C ALA A 171 13.75 10.18 -7.91
N LEU A 172 12.71 10.88 -8.39
CA LEU A 172 12.89 12.10 -9.19
C LEU A 172 13.58 13.25 -8.45
N PRO A 173 13.36 13.46 -7.12
CA PRO A 173 14.08 14.50 -6.37
C PRO A 173 15.60 14.33 -6.37
N LEU A 174 16.09 13.08 -6.54
CA LEU A 174 17.52 12.75 -6.54
C LEU A 174 18.22 13.13 -7.85
N LEU A 175 17.46 13.38 -8.91
CA LEU A 175 17.99 13.72 -10.23
C LEU A 175 18.44 15.19 -10.27
N LYS A 176 19.37 15.52 -11.19
CA LYS A 176 19.92 16.88 -11.27
C LYS A 176 18.92 17.94 -11.76
N GLY A 177 18.03 17.56 -12.65
CA GLY A 177 17.03 18.46 -13.25
C GLY A 177 15.62 18.15 -12.77
N ASP A 178 14.71 19.08 -13.03
CA ASP A 178 13.31 18.96 -12.71
C ASP A 178 12.62 17.88 -13.54
N SER A 179 11.55 17.32 -12.99
CA SER A 179 10.78 16.27 -13.65
C SER A 179 9.29 16.47 -13.45
N GLU A 180 8.51 15.88 -14.37
CA GLU A 180 7.05 15.85 -14.31
C GLU A 180 6.52 14.44 -14.44
N ILE A 181 5.47 14.12 -13.70
CA ILE A 181 4.68 12.91 -13.88
C ILE A 181 3.33 13.34 -14.43
N ILE A 182 3.02 12.92 -15.67
CA ILE A 182 1.76 13.22 -16.35
C ILE A 182 0.85 11.98 -16.29
N MET A 183 -0.35 12.17 -15.79
CA MET A 183 -1.35 11.11 -15.68
C MET A 183 -2.09 10.95 -17.00
N LEU A 184 -2.07 9.73 -17.56
CA LEU A 184 -2.76 9.39 -18.82
C LEU A 184 -4.22 8.97 -18.60
N SER A 185 -4.60 8.63 -17.37
CA SER A 185 -5.95 8.29 -16.96
C SER A 185 -6.21 8.79 -15.54
N PRO A 186 -7.48 8.87 -15.08
CA PRO A 186 -7.80 9.28 -13.72
C PRO A 186 -7.03 8.48 -12.66
N LEU A 187 -6.47 9.18 -11.70
CA LEU A 187 -5.71 8.56 -10.61
C LEU A 187 -6.64 7.81 -9.67
N GLN A 188 -6.41 6.53 -9.50
CA GLN A 188 -7.00 5.68 -8.47
C GLN A 188 -6.00 5.43 -7.34
N SER A 189 -6.49 5.20 -6.13
CA SER A 189 -5.67 5.13 -4.90
C SER A 189 -4.85 6.40 -4.66
N LYS A 190 -5.44 7.57 -4.95
CA LYS A 190 -4.83 8.88 -4.66
C LYS A 190 -4.35 8.98 -3.20
N PRO A 191 -5.09 8.54 -2.18
CA PRO A 191 -4.62 8.60 -0.79
C PRO A 191 -3.26 7.95 -0.55
N TYR A 192 -2.89 6.89 -1.30
CA TYR A 192 -1.56 6.29 -1.19
C TYR A 192 -0.44 7.16 -1.77
N VAL A 193 -0.76 8.00 -2.76
CA VAL A 193 0.19 9.00 -3.27
C VAL A 193 0.29 10.15 -2.28
N ASP A 194 -0.82 10.60 -1.71
CA ASP A 194 -0.86 11.65 -0.68
C ASP A 194 -0.05 11.24 0.56
N MET A 195 -0.17 9.98 1.02
CA MET A 195 0.69 9.42 2.07
C MET A 195 2.19 9.53 1.72
N THR A 196 2.54 9.32 0.45
CA THR A 196 3.92 9.45 -0.01
C THR A 196 4.39 10.90 0.08
N ILE A 197 3.60 11.83 -0.43
CA ILE A 197 3.93 13.26 -0.44
C ILE A 197 4.08 13.79 1.00
N VAL A 198 3.13 13.46 1.89
CA VAL A 198 3.19 13.85 3.30
C VAL A 198 4.44 13.29 3.98
N CYS A 199 4.77 12.02 3.73
CA CYS A 199 6.00 11.42 4.26
C CYS A 199 7.25 12.11 3.70
N MET A 200 7.33 12.34 2.40
CA MET A 200 8.45 13.03 1.75
C MET A 200 8.65 14.45 2.30
N GLN A 201 7.57 15.18 2.54
CA GLN A 201 7.61 16.53 3.12
C GLN A 201 8.21 16.54 4.53
N GLN A 202 7.97 15.51 5.36
CA GLN A 202 8.59 15.38 6.69
C GLN A 202 10.13 15.30 6.61
N PHE A 203 10.65 14.74 5.52
CA PHE A 203 12.08 14.64 5.25
C PHE A 203 12.63 15.81 4.40
N GLY A 204 11.81 16.83 4.12
CA GLY A 204 12.20 18.06 3.42
C GLY A 204 12.13 17.98 1.90
N PHE A 205 11.60 16.92 1.31
CA PHE A 205 11.34 16.87 -0.11
C PHE A 205 10.13 17.72 -0.51
N VAL A 206 10.21 18.32 -1.68
CA VAL A 206 9.16 19.14 -2.28
C VAL A 206 8.59 18.44 -3.51
N VAL A 207 7.27 18.27 -3.52
CA VAL A 207 6.47 17.79 -4.65
C VAL A 207 5.28 18.73 -4.79
N THR A 208 4.98 19.15 -6.01
CA THR A 208 3.80 19.99 -6.29
C THR A 208 2.80 19.21 -7.13
N GLU A 209 1.58 19.07 -6.65
CA GLU A 209 0.47 18.53 -7.44
C GLU A 209 0.05 19.58 -8.49
N THR A 210 -0.17 19.12 -9.72
CA THR A 210 -0.61 19.93 -10.87
C THR A 210 -1.94 19.40 -11.41
N GLU A 211 -2.56 20.11 -12.35
CA GLU A 211 -3.80 19.63 -12.99
C GLU A 211 -3.61 18.30 -13.74
N GLN A 212 -2.39 18.01 -14.19
CA GLN A 212 -2.09 16.84 -15.01
C GLN A 212 -1.33 15.73 -14.26
N GLY A 213 -0.93 15.98 -12.99
CA GLY A 213 -0.14 15.03 -12.21
C GLY A 213 0.75 15.70 -11.18
N TYR A 214 2.08 15.55 -11.29
CA TYR A 214 3.02 16.02 -10.26
C TYR A 214 4.26 16.64 -10.89
N PHE A 215 4.65 17.80 -10.38
CA PHE A 215 5.95 18.43 -10.65
C PHE A 215 6.91 18.17 -9.49
N VAL A 216 8.13 17.75 -9.81
CA VAL A 216 9.16 17.37 -8.85
C VAL A 216 10.45 18.11 -9.19
N PRO A 217 10.84 19.14 -8.40
CA PRO A 217 12.14 19.77 -8.54
C PRO A 217 13.27 18.75 -8.35
N GLY A 218 14.32 18.88 -9.15
CA GLY A 218 15.50 18.04 -9.02
C GLY A 218 16.53 18.57 -8.02
N GLY A 219 17.60 17.81 -7.78
CA GLY A 219 18.73 18.21 -6.94
C GLY A 219 18.38 18.38 -5.47
N GLN A 220 17.29 17.76 -5.00
CA GLN A 220 16.85 17.87 -3.63
C GLN A 220 17.69 16.97 -2.71
N ARG A 221 17.81 17.38 -1.45
CA ARG A 221 18.46 16.60 -0.38
C ARG A 221 17.49 16.46 0.78
N ALA A 222 17.19 15.21 1.12
CA ALA A 222 16.41 14.93 2.30
C ALA A 222 17.25 15.09 3.57
N HIS A 223 16.60 15.45 4.65
CA HIS A 223 17.22 15.59 5.96
C HIS A 223 16.71 14.50 6.89
N ALA A 224 17.61 13.98 7.75
CA ALA A 224 17.22 13.01 8.75
C ALA A 224 16.06 13.54 9.61
N CYS A 225 15.09 12.69 9.86
CA CYS A 225 13.89 13.00 10.63
C CYS A 225 13.56 11.84 11.57
N SER A 226 13.15 12.15 12.78
CA SER A 226 12.59 11.15 13.69
C SER A 226 11.08 11.26 13.68
N GLY A 227 10.41 10.11 13.67
CA GLY A 227 8.96 10.07 13.61
C GLY A 227 8.38 8.73 14.07
N THR A 228 7.11 8.77 14.44
CA THR A 228 6.35 7.59 14.87
C THR A 228 5.38 7.19 13.76
N VAL A 229 5.38 5.90 13.40
CA VAL A 229 4.42 5.38 12.41
C VAL A 229 3.03 5.32 13.04
N GLU A 230 2.05 5.94 12.41
CA GLU A 230 0.64 5.89 12.83
C GLU A 230 0.03 4.51 12.64
N GLY A 231 -1.08 4.24 13.35
CA GLY A 231 -1.84 3.00 13.22
C GLY A 231 -2.46 2.83 11.83
N ASP A 232 -2.58 1.58 11.41
CA ASP A 232 -3.08 1.17 10.10
C ASP A 232 -4.62 1.14 10.07
N TYR A 233 -5.25 2.02 9.31
CA TYR A 233 -6.70 2.04 9.18
C TYR A 233 -7.26 0.83 8.43
N SER A 234 -6.49 0.18 7.54
CA SER A 234 -6.92 -1.10 6.94
C SER A 234 -7.01 -2.20 8.00
N GLN A 235 -6.12 -2.20 9.01
CA GLN A 235 -6.18 -3.12 10.14
C GLN A 235 -7.27 -2.72 11.15
N ALA A 236 -7.45 -1.42 11.42
CA ALA A 236 -8.53 -0.91 12.26
C ALA A 236 -9.91 -1.27 11.71
N ALA A 237 -10.04 -1.43 10.41
CA ALA A 237 -11.29 -1.76 9.72
C ALA A 237 -11.94 -3.04 10.26
N PHE A 238 -11.14 -4.06 10.62
CA PHE A 238 -11.66 -5.31 11.19
C PHE A 238 -12.37 -5.06 12.54
N PHE A 239 -11.81 -4.19 13.37
CA PHE A 239 -12.37 -3.85 14.67
C PHE A 239 -13.54 -2.87 14.55
N ALA A 240 -13.49 -1.92 13.62
CA ALA A 240 -14.60 -1.03 13.32
C ALA A 240 -15.84 -1.82 12.85
N VAL A 241 -15.66 -2.76 11.93
CA VAL A 241 -16.74 -3.65 11.48
C VAL A 241 -17.22 -4.57 12.60
N ALA A 242 -16.31 -5.14 13.42
CA ALA A 242 -16.69 -5.92 14.59
C ALA A 242 -17.58 -5.10 15.54
N ASN A 243 -17.26 -3.85 15.80
CA ASN A 243 -18.09 -2.95 16.61
C ASN A 243 -19.45 -2.68 15.97
N ALA A 244 -19.49 -2.45 14.65
CA ALA A 244 -20.75 -2.21 13.93
C ALA A 244 -21.72 -3.41 14.00
N ILE A 245 -21.20 -4.63 14.19
CA ILE A 245 -22.01 -5.85 14.30
C ILE A 245 -22.25 -6.31 15.74
N GLY A 246 -21.89 -5.49 16.76
CA GLY A 246 -22.30 -5.69 18.15
C GLY A 246 -21.18 -5.99 19.14
N ASN A 247 -19.91 -5.81 18.76
CA ASN A 247 -18.78 -5.88 19.70
C ASN A 247 -18.49 -4.51 20.34
N GLN A 248 -17.60 -4.46 21.33
CA GLN A 248 -17.23 -3.25 22.07
C GLN A 248 -15.72 -3.16 22.25
N ILE A 249 -15.03 -2.79 21.19
CA ILE A 249 -13.57 -2.72 21.15
C ILE A 249 -13.16 -1.24 21.05
N THR A 250 -12.35 -0.79 22.01
CA THR A 250 -11.69 0.51 21.96
C THR A 250 -10.40 0.37 21.16
N MET A 251 -10.29 1.10 20.07
CA MET A 251 -9.08 1.15 19.26
C MET A 251 -8.21 2.33 19.71
N THR A 252 -6.92 2.08 19.89
CA THR A 252 -5.92 3.10 20.21
C THR A 252 -4.85 3.16 19.10
N ASN A 253 -4.02 4.19 19.14
CA ASN A 253 -2.94 4.39 18.17
C ASN A 253 -3.41 4.73 16.75
N LEU A 254 -4.58 5.32 16.61
CA LEU A 254 -5.07 5.87 15.35
C LEU A 254 -4.89 7.39 15.35
N ASN A 255 -4.41 7.92 14.23
CA ASN A 255 -4.31 9.36 14.00
C ASN A 255 -5.61 9.86 13.34
N PRO A 256 -6.42 10.70 14.02
CA PRO A 256 -7.66 11.20 13.43
C PRO A 256 -7.42 12.14 12.23
N ASP A 257 -6.22 12.72 12.11
CA ASP A 257 -5.83 13.60 11.01
C ASP A 257 -5.05 12.85 9.91
N SER A 258 -5.05 11.51 9.96
CA SER A 258 -4.38 10.67 8.97
C SER A 258 -4.90 10.90 7.55
N VAL A 259 -3.98 10.88 6.59
CA VAL A 259 -4.26 10.89 5.14
C VAL A 259 -4.52 9.51 4.56
N GLN A 260 -4.52 8.45 5.37
CA GLN A 260 -4.91 7.12 4.93
C GLN A 260 -6.38 7.12 4.44
N GLY A 261 -6.60 6.76 3.17
CA GLY A 261 -7.96 6.72 2.60
C GLY A 261 -8.89 5.77 3.35
N ASP A 262 -8.33 4.69 3.87
CA ASP A 262 -9.06 3.66 4.61
C ASP A 262 -9.65 4.16 5.95
N LYS A 263 -9.31 5.38 6.39
CA LYS A 263 -9.93 6.04 7.55
C LYS A 263 -11.46 6.14 7.43
N ILE A 264 -11.98 6.22 6.21
CA ILE A 264 -13.42 6.30 5.93
C ILE A 264 -14.22 5.10 6.49
N ILE A 265 -13.55 3.99 6.79
CA ILE A 265 -14.22 2.80 7.37
C ILE A 265 -14.94 3.11 8.68
N ILE A 266 -14.41 4.05 9.47
CA ILE A 266 -15.02 4.44 10.74
C ILE A 266 -16.42 5.00 10.50
N GLU A 267 -16.53 5.97 9.56
CA GLU A 267 -17.80 6.60 9.19
C GLU A 267 -18.79 5.59 8.58
N ILE A 268 -18.29 4.72 7.68
CA ILE A 268 -19.13 3.70 7.03
C ILE A 268 -19.70 2.73 8.08
N ALA A 269 -18.85 2.23 8.99
CA ALA A 269 -19.24 1.29 10.02
C ALA A 269 -20.25 1.90 11.00
N GLU A 270 -20.00 3.13 11.46
CA GLU A 270 -20.89 3.88 12.33
C GLU A 270 -22.27 4.14 11.68
N LYS A 271 -22.27 4.58 10.41
CA LYS A 271 -23.51 4.81 9.66
C LYS A 271 -24.33 3.53 9.46
N MET A 272 -23.66 2.42 9.15
CA MET A 272 -24.32 1.11 9.02
C MET A 272 -24.95 0.68 10.33
N CYS A 273 -24.22 0.77 11.46
CA CYS A 273 -24.71 0.47 12.80
C CYS A 273 -25.89 1.36 13.17
N TYR A 274 -25.77 2.68 12.99
CA TYR A 274 -26.84 3.64 13.27
C TYR A 274 -28.10 3.33 12.48
N ASN A 275 -27.99 3.11 11.16
CA ASN A 275 -29.13 2.83 10.31
C ASN A 275 -29.84 1.55 10.71
N ARG A 276 -29.11 0.48 10.99
CA ARG A 276 -29.68 -0.80 11.46
C ARG A 276 -30.44 -0.65 12.77
N ASN A 277 -29.85 0.05 13.73
CA ASN A 277 -30.44 0.25 15.07
C ASN A 277 -31.67 1.18 15.04
N ASN A 278 -31.80 2.03 14.04
CA ASN A 278 -32.94 2.95 13.88
C ASN A 278 -33.91 2.53 12.76
N HIS A 279 -33.88 1.25 12.36
CA HIS A 279 -34.75 0.68 11.32
C HIS A 279 -34.70 1.45 9.99
N LYS A 280 -33.58 2.07 9.67
CA LYS A 280 -33.31 2.72 8.38
C LYS A 280 -32.60 1.74 7.44
N PRO A 281 -32.63 1.99 6.11
CA PRO A 281 -31.86 1.17 5.19
C PRO A 281 -30.38 1.17 5.54
N ALA A 282 -29.89 0.02 6.04
CA ALA A 282 -28.49 -0.20 6.33
C ALA A 282 -27.85 -0.92 5.13
N CYS A 283 -27.35 -0.15 4.19
CA CYS A 283 -26.65 -0.59 3.00
C CYS A 283 -25.78 0.55 2.46
N PHE A 284 -24.96 0.26 1.49
CA PHE A 284 -24.16 1.25 0.80
C PHE A 284 -23.95 0.87 -0.68
N THR A 285 -23.77 1.88 -1.51
CA THR A 285 -23.16 1.78 -2.82
C THR A 285 -21.96 2.71 -2.82
N LEU A 286 -20.77 2.16 -3.05
CA LEU A 286 -19.52 2.92 -2.95
C LEU A 286 -18.53 2.55 -4.05
N ASP A 287 -17.69 3.51 -4.40
CA ASP A 287 -16.52 3.34 -5.25
C ASP A 287 -15.30 3.05 -4.37
N ALA A 288 -14.67 1.90 -4.59
CA ALA A 288 -13.50 1.46 -3.86
C ALA A 288 -12.18 1.82 -4.56
N ALA A 289 -12.21 2.67 -5.58
CA ALA A 289 -11.02 3.07 -6.33
C ALA A 289 -9.92 3.65 -5.42
N ASP A 290 -10.29 4.36 -4.34
CA ASP A 290 -9.33 4.94 -3.40
C ASP A 290 -9.13 4.14 -2.11
N ILE A 291 -9.95 3.12 -1.87
CA ILE A 291 -9.95 2.29 -0.65
C ILE A 291 -9.95 0.77 -0.96
N PRO A 292 -9.11 0.30 -1.89
CA PRO A 292 -9.16 -1.09 -2.38
C PRO A 292 -8.93 -2.12 -1.27
N ASP A 293 -8.14 -1.80 -0.26
CA ASP A 293 -7.82 -2.72 0.83
C ASP A 293 -9.00 -2.92 1.81
N LEU A 294 -10.00 -2.04 1.79
CA LEU A 294 -11.22 -2.19 2.57
C LEU A 294 -12.26 -3.14 1.95
N VAL A 295 -12.17 -3.46 0.64
CA VAL A 295 -13.20 -4.23 -0.07
C VAL A 295 -13.57 -5.54 0.62
N PRO A 296 -12.63 -6.39 1.08
CA PRO A 296 -12.99 -7.63 1.76
C PRO A 296 -13.79 -7.42 3.05
N ILE A 297 -13.37 -6.47 3.88
CA ILE A 297 -14.05 -6.23 5.17
C ILE A 297 -15.36 -5.45 5.01
N LEU A 298 -15.48 -4.58 4.00
CA LEU A 298 -16.73 -3.95 3.62
C LEU A 298 -17.76 -4.97 3.12
N ALA A 299 -17.33 -5.98 2.38
CA ALA A 299 -18.20 -7.07 1.97
C ALA A 299 -18.74 -7.86 3.19
N VAL A 300 -17.92 -8.07 4.22
CA VAL A 300 -18.38 -8.64 5.50
C VAL A 300 -19.43 -7.72 6.14
N LEU A 301 -19.15 -6.43 6.28
CA LEU A 301 -20.09 -5.46 6.86
C LEU A 301 -21.43 -5.47 6.11
N ALA A 302 -21.40 -5.53 4.79
CA ALA A 302 -22.59 -5.53 3.94
C ALA A 302 -23.50 -6.74 4.18
N THR A 303 -22.93 -7.92 4.55
CA THR A 303 -23.75 -9.11 4.88
C THR A 303 -24.67 -8.91 6.07
N PHE A 304 -24.33 -7.99 6.98
CA PHE A 304 -25.13 -7.61 8.16
C PHE A 304 -26.06 -6.42 7.91
N GLY A 305 -26.17 -5.97 6.66
CA GLY A 305 -27.09 -4.91 6.26
C GLY A 305 -28.56 -5.30 6.32
N THR A 306 -29.44 -4.40 5.87
CA THR A 306 -30.88 -4.64 5.72
C THR A 306 -31.34 -4.62 4.25
N HIS A 307 -30.50 -4.11 3.37
CA HIS A 307 -30.71 -4.03 1.92
C HIS A 307 -29.42 -4.39 1.18
N PRO A 308 -29.48 -4.75 -0.10
CA PRO A 308 -28.29 -5.04 -0.90
C PRO A 308 -27.32 -3.88 -0.93
N SER A 309 -26.02 -4.21 -0.87
CA SER A 309 -24.93 -3.25 -1.04
C SER A 309 -24.11 -3.57 -2.28
N GLU A 310 -23.52 -2.55 -2.89
CA GLU A 310 -22.64 -2.68 -4.04
C GLU A 310 -21.31 -1.96 -3.81
N ILE A 311 -20.23 -2.58 -4.25
CA ILE A 311 -18.87 -2.05 -4.26
C ILE A 311 -18.42 -2.06 -5.73
N HIS A 312 -18.05 -0.90 -6.26
CA HIS A 312 -17.53 -0.70 -7.61
C HIS A 312 -16.06 -0.22 -7.56
N GLY A 313 -15.43 -0.01 -8.72
CA GLY A 313 -14.07 0.53 -8.82
C GLY A 313 -12.99 -0.43 -8.31
N ALA A 314 -13.28 -1.73 -8.21
CA ALA A 314 -12.41 -2.71 -7.57
C ALA A 314 -11.75 -3.70 -8.55
N ALA A 315 -11.80 -3.46 -9.88
CA ALA A 315 -11.27 -4.37 -10.90
C ALA A 315 -9.80 -4.75 -10.67
N ARG A 316 -8.98 -3.82 -10.16
CA ARG A 316 -7.56 -4.03 -9.86
C ARG A 316 -7.28 -5.08 -8.79
N LEU A 317 -8.27 -5.42 -7.97
CA LEU A 317 -8.13 -6.44 -6.93
C LEU A 317 -7.94 -7.85 -7.50
N LYS A 318 -8.28 -8.06 -8.78
CA LYS A 318 -8.04 -9.33 -9.48
C LYS A 318 -6.54 -9.65 -9.70
N ILE A 319 -5.68 -8.61 -9.71
CA ILE A 319 -4.24 -8.72 -10.01
C ILE A 319 -3.34 -8.41 -8.81
N LYS A 320 -3.88 -8.49 -7.60
CA LYS A 320 -3.13 -8.35 -6.35
C LYS A 320 -2.44 -9.67 -5.94
N GLU A 321 -2.08 -9.81 -4.68
CA GLU A 321 -1.48 -11.01 -4.09
C GLU A 321 -2.34 -12.25 -4.31
N SER A 322 -3.67 -12.07 -4.27
CA SER A 322 -4.71 -13.00 -4.71
C SER A 322 -5.68 -12.30 -5.69
N ASP A 323 -6.60 -13.03 -6.33
CA ASP A 323 -7.82 -12.40 -6.84
C ASP A 323 -8.75 -12.14 -5.66
N ARG A 324 -8.65 -10.94 -5.08
CA ARG A 324 -9.36 -10.58 -3.85
C ARG A 324 -10.87 -10.55 -4.01
N LEU A 325 -11.40 -10.26 -5.21
CA LEU A 325 -12.83 -10.30 -5.47
C LEU A 325 -13.33 -11.75 -5.39
N GLN A 326 -12.65 -12.66 -6.07
CA GLN A 326 -12.98 -14.09 -6.04
C GLN A 326 -12.80 -14.67 -4.64
N ALA A 327 -11.67 -14.40 -3.97
CA ALA A 327 -11.39 -14.88 -2.62
C ALA A 327 -12.44 -14.41 -1.61
N THR A 328 -12.85 -13.13 -1.67
CA THR A 328 -13.88 -12.56 -0.80
C THR A 328 -15.24 -13.20 -1.03
N ALA A 329 -15.64 -13.35 -2.30
CA ALA A 329 -16.92 -13.97 -2.65
C ALA A 329 -16.96 -15.44 -2.22
N ASP A 330 -15.90 -16.21 -2.49
CA ASP A 330 -15.81 -17.62 -2.12
C ASP A 330 -15.86 -17.81 -0.60
N LEU A 331 -15.11 -16.99 0.14
CA LEU A 331 -15.09 -17.03 1.60
C LEU A 331 -16.48 -16.78 2.18
N LEU A 332 -17.12 -15.68 1.79
CA LEU A 332 -18.41 -15.30 2.33
C LEU A 332 -19.51 -16.28 1.91
N ASN A 333 -19.54 -16.73 0.65
CA ASN A 333 -20.53 -17.68 0.17
C ASN A 333 -20.41 -19.05 0.86
N ARG A 334 -19.19 -19.52 1.17
CA ARG A 334 -18.98 -20.73 1.98
C ARG A 334 -19.48 -20.62 3.40
N LEU A 335 -19.54 -19.40 3.94
CA LEU A 335 -20.07 -19.12 5.28
C LEU A 335 -21.57 -18.78 5.28
N GLY A 336 -22.27 -18.96 4.16
CA GLY A 336 -23.69 -18.71 4.01
C GLY A 336 -24.06 -17.29 3.59
N GLY A 337 -23.07 -16.50 3.16
CA GLY A 337 -23.28 -15.22 2.51
C GLY A 337 -23.86 -15.35 1.10
N GLN A 338 -24.26 -14.23 0.51
CA GLN A 338 -24.76 -14.13 -0.86
C GLN A 338 -24.04 -13.01 -1.58
N VAL A 339 -22.85 -13.32 -2.10
CA VAL A 339 -21.97 -12.37 -2.80
C VAL A 339 -21.87 -12.76 -4.27
N THR A 340 -22.13 -11.79 -5.14
CA THR A 340 -21.98 -11.91 -6.59
C THR A 340 -20.83 -11.01 -7.05
N ILE A 341 -19.92 -11.56 -7.84
CA ILE A 341 -18.84 -10.80 -8.47
C ILE A 341 -19.40 -10.05 -9.66
N LEU A 342 -19.18 -8.75 -9.71
CA LEU A 342 -19.46 -7.87 -10.82
C LEU A 342 -18.22 -7.73 -11.73
N GLU A 343 -18.36 -7.02 -12.84
CA GLU A 343 -17.23 -6.76 -13.74
C GLU A 343 -16.08 -6.05 -13.02
N ASP A 344 -16.41 -5.05 -12.19
CA ASP A 344 -15.44 -4.22 -11.45
C ASP A 344 -15.65 -4.19 -9.93
N GLY A 345 -16.36 -5.18 -9.35
CA GLY A 345 -16.65 -5.13 -7.93
C GLY A 345 -17.47 -6.30 -7.41
N LEU A 346 -18.27 -6.01 -6.37
CA LEU A 346 -19.09 -7.00 -5.66
C LEU A 346 -20.50 -6.46 -5.43
N ARG A 347 -21.52 -7.32 -5.54
CA ARG A 347 -22.86 -7.11 -4.99
C ARG A 347 -23.08 -8.08 -3.85
N ILE A 348 -23.48 -7.58 -2.71
CA ILE A 348 -23.66 -8.34 -1.48
C ILE A 348 -25.11 -8.22 -1.04
N GLN A 349 -25.80 -9.38 -0.88
CA GLN A 349 -27.11 -9.44 -0.28
C GLN A 349 -26.95 -9.59 1.25
N PRO A 350 -27.78 -8.92 2.05
CA PRO A 350 -27.81 -9.16 3.48
C PRO A 350 -28.32 -10.56 3.77
N VAL A 351 -27.80 -11.15 4.85
CA VAL A 351 -28.23 -12.47 5.36
C VAL A 351 -28.58 -12.37 6.82
N GLU A 352 -29.47 -13.25 7.29
CA GLU A 352 -29.84 -13.28 8.72
C GLU A 352 -28.63 -13.56 9.62
N ARG A 353 -27.77 -14.49 9.18
CA ARG A 353 -26.52 -14.85 9.87
C ARG A 353 -25.56 -15.56 8.92
N LEU A 354 -24.29 -15.41 9.19
CA LEU A 354 -23.25 -16.30 8.66
C LEU A 354 -23.10 -17.53 9.57
N HIS A 355 -22.67 -18.66 9.04
CA HIS A 355 -22.41 -19.87 9.80
C HIS A 355 -20.92 -20.26 9.76
N GLY A 356 -20.51 -21.18 10.65
CA GLY A 356 -19.17 -21.70 10.64
C GLY A 356 -18.88 -22.54 9.37
N GLY A 357 -17.63 -22.55 8.96
CA GLY A 357 -17.19 -23.33 7.79
C GLY A 357 -15.68 -23.31 7.64
N LYS A 358 -15.18 -24.19 6.77
CA LYS A 358 -13.78 -24.20 6.37
C LYS A 358 -13.60 -23.28 5.17
N VAL A 359 -12.73 -22.29 5.33
CA VAL A 359 -12.41 -21.31 4.30
C VAL A 359 -10.91 -21.32 3.99
N ASP A 360 -10.54 -20.77 2.86
CA ASP A 360 -9.15 -20.58 2.44
C ASP A 360 -8.84 -19.08 2.49
N SER A 361 -7.67 -18.70 2.99
CA SER A 361 -7.19 -17.32 2.96
C SER A 361 -6.57 -16.93 1.62
N TYR A 362 -6.35 -17.88 0.73
CA TYR A 362 -5.67 -17.71 -0.57
C TYR A 362 -4.23 -17.16 -0.44
N GLY A 363 -3.64 -17.24 0.77
CA GLY A 363 -2.30 -16.76 1.03
C GLY A 363 -2.17 -15.23 1.14
N ASP A 364 -3.32 -14.53 1.23
CA ASP A 364 -3.39 -13.07 1.33
C ASP A 364 -3.71 -12.62 2.78
#